data_621815faf3eb167d6ee68b26221c902f
#
_entry.id   621815faf3eb167d6ee68b26221c902f
#
_cell.length_a   1.000
_cell.length_b   1.000
_cell.length_c   1.000
_cell.angle_alpha   90.00
_cell.angle_beta   90.00
_cell.angle_gamma   90.00
#
_symmetry.space_group_name_H-M   'P 1'
#
loop_
_entity.id
_entity.type
_entity.pdbx_description
1 polymer ?
#
loop_
_entity_poly.entity_id
_entity_poly.type
_entity_poly.pdbx_seq_one_letter_code
_entity_poly.pdbx_strand_id
1 'polypeptide(L)'
;MKIIYIGPLLWLLGSGGSAHGARPFVTDDARLTTAGSCQLESWTRLNRASKPSARSEEFWAFPACNPSGNFEVTLGAALGRPLQGPQSKDYVVQAKTLFRTLSPGNWALGLAAGKVFHPEINPGPNQFGNSYFYLPWSYASEDERWVMHVNLGGLRDQASKNNRLTWGSGVEWKINERWLGISELFGDTSGGRYWQIGLRYSIMPDLLQVDSSLGRPFGAAATDLQSLALPYGPARWISFGLRFTPASIF
;
A
#
# COMPACT_ATOMS: atom_id res chain seq x y z
N MET A 1 15.62 -58.79 18.39
CA MET A 1 14.99 -57.62 19.04
C MET A 1 15.77 -56.38 18.58
N LYS A 2 15.29 -55.65 17.54
CA LYS A 2 15.96 -54.45 16.99
C LYS A 2 15.26 -53.23 17.59
N ILE A 3 16.00 -52.47 18.38
CA ILE A 3 15.54 -51.19 18.96
C ILE A 3 15.75 -50.12 17.92
N ILE A 4 14.63 -49.52 17.46
CA ILE A 4 14.64 -48.38 16.55
C ILE A 4 14.71 -47.10 17.40
N TYR A 5 15.83 -46.42 17.36
CA TYR A 5 15.96 -45.06 17.93
C TYR A 5 15.23 -44.05 17.04
N ILE A 6 14.14 -43.49 17.56
CA ILE A 6 13.49 -42.32 17.00
C ILE A 6 14.17 -41.10 17.59
N GLY A 7 15.06 -40.45 16.83
CA GLY A 7 15.67 -39.20 17.23
C GLY A 7 14.64 -38.07 17.25
N PRO A 8 14.74 -37.13 18.22
CA PRO A 8 13.84 -36.01 18.27
C PRO A 8 14.12 -35.04 17.09
N LEU A 9 13.12 -34.87 16.26
CA LEU A 9 13.09 -33.83 15.20
C LEU A 9 13.07 -32.46 15.90
N LEU A 10 14.22 -31.80 15.96
CA LEU A 10 14.34 -30.43 16.46
C LEU A 10 13.53 -29.52 15.53
N TRP A 11 12.42 -29.02 16.00
CA TRP A 11 11.70 -27.91 15.38
C TRP A 11 12.57 -26.67 15.55
N LEU A 12 13.29 -26.30 14.50
CA LEU A 12 13.83 -24.95 14.34
C LEU A 12 12.65 -24.00 14.18
N LEU A 13 12.20 -23.44 15.29
CA LEU A 13 11.37 -22.25 15.29
C LEU A 13 12.23 -21.09 14.74
N GLY A 14 12.29 -20.99 13.43
CA GLY A 14 12.75 -19.79 12.78
C GLY A 14 11.80 -18.68 13.21
N SER A 15 12.32 -17.66 13.90
CA SER A 15 11.67 -16.38 14.11
C SER A 15 11.47 -15.73 12.73
N GLY A 16 10.40 -16.11 12.04
CA GLY A 16 9.97 -15.48 10.82
C GLY A 16 9.54 -14.07 11.15
N GLY A 17 10.34 -13.07 10.76
CA GLY A 17 9.94 -11.70 10.78
C GLY A 17 8.68 -11.55 9.90
N SER A 18 7.59 -11.13 10.51
CA SER A 18 6.31 -10.94 9.81
C SER A 18 6.49 -9.90 8.70
N ALA A 19 6.47 -10.33 7.46
CA ALA A 19 6.44 -9.43 6.32
C ALA A 19 5.06 -8.77 6.25
N HIS A 20 4.93 -7.57 6.78
CA HIS A 20 3.72 -6.78 6.69
C HIS A 20 3.87 -5.78 5.54
N GLY A 21 3.02 -5.86 4.53
CA GLY A 21 2.95 -4.89 3.43
C GLY A 21 2.02 -3.72 3.75
N ALA A 22 2.09 -2.68 2.91
CA ALA A 22 1.43 -1.41 3.14
C ALA A 22 -0.11 -1.43 3.05
N ARG A 23 -0.71 -2.37 2.32
CA ARG A 23 -2.19 -2.43 2.23
C ARG A 23 -2.85 -2.61 3.59
N PRO A 24 -3.98 -1.95 3.87
CA PRO A 24 -4.80 -1.08 3.03
C PRO A 24 -4.35 0.39 2.94
N PHE A 25 -3.14 0.73 3.36
CA PHE A 25 -2.61 2.09 3.29
C PHE A 25 -2.36 2.59 1.85
N VAL A 26 -2.43 3.91 1.67
CA VAL A 26 -1.83 4.66 0.57
C VAL A 26 -0.39 5.04 0.93
N THR A 27 -0.15 5.35 2.21
CA THR A 27 1.18 5.56 2.78
C THR A 27 1.92 4.23 2.84
N ASP A 28 3.01 4.08 2.09
CA ASP A 28 3.80 2.85 2.07
C ASP A 28 4.65 2.72 3.35
N ASP A 29 4.97 1.50 3.72
CA ASP A 29 5.84 1.20 4.85
C ASP A 29 7.31 1.03 4.42
N ALA A 30 8.25 1.09 5.37
CA ALA A 30 9.66 0.79 5.14
C ALA A 30 9.96 -0.70 5.38
N ARG A 31 9.22 -1.58 4.68
CA ARG A 31 9.42 -3.04 4.65
C ARG A 31 9.47 -3.52 3.22
N LEU A 32 10.08 -4.66 2.98
CA LEU A 32 10.09 -5.36 1.69
C LEU A 32 9.44 -6.74 1.85
N THR A 33 8.97 -7.28 0.76
CA THR A 33 8.63 -8.70 0.68
C THR A 33 9.83 -9.55 1.13
N THR A 34 9.58 -10.70 1.73
CA THR A 34 10.63 -11.62 2.17
C THR A 34 11.58 -11.95 1.02
N ALA A 35 12.88 -12.01 1.33
CA ALA A 35 13.92 -12.36 0.34
C ALA A 35 13.62 -13.71 -0.33
N GLY A 36 13.80 -13.79 -1.64
CA GLY A 36 13.48 -14.98 -2.43
C GLY A 36 11.98 -15.26 -2.57
N SER A 37 11.13 -14.27 -2.31
CA SER A 37 9.67 -14.41 -2.37
C SER A 37 9.01 -13.30 -3.19
N CYS A 38 7.75 -13.54 -3.51
CA CYS A 38 6.85 -12.54 -4.07
C CYS A 38 5.62 -12.41 -3.18
N GLN A 39 4.97 -11.26 -3.24
CA GLN A 39 3.64 -11.05 -2.67
C GLN A 39 2.68 -10.58 -3.75
N LEU A 40 1.39 -10.77 -3.53
CA LEU A 40 0.34 -10.17 -4.34
C LEU A 40 -0.57 -9.36 -3.41
N GLU A 41 -0.67 -8.08 -3.68
CA GLU A 41 -1.70 -7.22 -3.10
C GLU A 41 -2.74 -6.90 -4.18
N SER A 42 -4.01 -7.07 -3.87
CA SER A 42 -5.09 -6.74 -4.77
C SER A 42 -6.26 -6.13 -4.00
N TRP A 43 -6.97 -5.21 -4.65
CA TRP A 43 -8.14 -4.60 -4.01
C TRP A 43 -9.14 -4.05 -5.01
N THR A 44 -10.38 -3.96 -4.55
CA THR A 44 -11.44 -3.20 -5.21
C THR A 44 -11.73 -1.96 -4.38
N ARG A 45 -11.89 -0.81 -5.03
CA ARG A 45 -12.32 0.44 -4.42
C ARG A 45 -13.58 0.95 -5.08
N LEU A 46 -14.59 1.21 -4.25
CA LEU A 46 -15.88 1.74 -4.65
C LEU A 46 -15.93 3.23 -4.30
N ASN A 47 -15.82 4.10 -5.29
CA ASN A 47 -15.89 5.54 -5.10
C ASN A 47 -17.35 6.01 -5.15
N ARG A 48 -17.77 6.73 -4.10
CA ARG A 48 -19.12 7.25 -3.91
C ARG A 48 -19.11 8.77 -3.91
N ALA A 49 -19.48 9.37 -5.02
CA ALA A 49 -19.69 10.81 -5.13
C ALA A 49 -21.17 11.18 -5.06
N SER A 50 -21.47 12.42 -4.72
CA SER A 50 -22.85 12.95 -4.71
C SER A 50 -23.45 12.91 -6.11
N LYS A 51 -22.65 13.25 -7.13
CA LYS A 51 -23.07 13.15 -8.55
C LYS A 51 -22.86 11.71 -9.03
N PRO A 52 -23.89 11.04 -9.62
CA PRO A 52 -23.76 9.69 -10.14
C PRO A 52 -22.64 9.54 -11.19
N SER A 53 -22.44 10.54 -12.06
CA SER A 53 -21.38 10.55 -13.07
C SER A 53 -19.94 10.51 -12.50
N ALA A 54 -19.77 10.87 -11.24
CA ALA A 54 -18.47 10.81 -10.54
C ALA A 54 -18.31 9.55 -9.68
N ARG A 55 -19.21 8.58 -9.80
CA ARG A 55 -19.08 7.27 -9.15
C ARG A 55 -18.24 6.34 -10.02
N SER A 56 -17.38 5.58 -9.40
CA SER A 56 -16.52 4.61 -10.10
C SER A 56 -16.19 3.42 -9.24
N GLU A 57 -15.82 2.35 -9.90
CA GLU A 57 -15.22 1.16 -9.30
C GLU A 57 -13.81 1.03 -9.84
N GLU A 58 -12.88 0.63 -8.98
CA GLU A 58 -11.50 0.40 -9.36
C GLU A 58 -11.08 -0.97 -8.88
N PHE A 59 -10.35 -1.67 -9.70
CA PHE A 59 -9.66 -2.91 -9.35
C PHE A 59 -8.15 -2.72 -9.54
N TRP A 60 -7.38 -3.17 -8.57
CA TRP A 60 -5.93 -3.06 -8.55
C TRP A 60 -5.30 -4.40 -8.24
N ALA A 61 -4.15 -4.68 -8.86
CA ALA A 61 -3.32 -5.84 -8.57
C ALA A 61 -1.84 -5.44 -8.64
N PHE A 62 -1.10 -5.71 -7.55
CA PHE A 62 0.30 -5.33 -7.35
C PHE A 62 1.12 -6.54 -6.93
N PRO A 63 1.55 -7.40 -7.86
CA PRO A 63 2.59 -8.36 -7.57
C PRO A 63 3.92 -7.66 -7.33
N ALA A 64 4.59 -7.98 -6.23
CA ALA A 64 5.89 -7.47 -5.85
C ALA A 64 6.82 -8.63 -5.47
N CYS A 65 8.04 -8.62 -5.99
CA CYS A 65 9.04 -9.68 -5.75
C CYS A 65 10.34 -9.09 -5.23
N ASN A 66 10.96 -9.78 -4.27
CA ASN A 66 12.25 -9.43 -3.68
C ASN A 66 13.29 -10.52 -3.99
N PRO A 67 14.01 -10.43 -5.12
CA PRO A 67 14.95 -11.48 -5.54
C PRO A 67 16.26 -11.48 -4.73
N SER A 68 16.68 -10.35 -4.14
CA SER A 68 18.03 -10.17 -3.59
C SER A 68 18.09 -9.83 -2.10
N GLY A 69 16.94 -9.78 -1.41
CA GLY A 69 16.86 -9.45 0.01
C GLY A 69 16.70 -7.96 0.32
N ASN A 70 17.29 -7.07 -0.44
CA ASN A 70 17.19 -5.62 -0.23
C ASN A 70 16.70 -4.85 -1.46
N PHE A 71 16.03 -5.52 -2.38
CA PHE A 71 15.51 -4.90 -3.59
C PHE A 71 14.21 -5.57 -4.00
N GLU A 72 13.14 -4.79 -4.06
CA GLU A 72 11.81 -5.24 -4.46
C GLU A 72 11.40 -4.57 -5.77
N VAL A 73 10.84 -5.35 -6.67
CA VAL A 73 10.22 -4.88 -7.91
C VAL A 73 8.73 -5.18 -7.86
N THR A 74 7.94 -4.15 -8.12
CA THR A 74 6.48 -4.25 -8.23
C THR A 74 6.05 -3.98 -9.67
N LEU A 75 5.19 -4.85 -10.18
CA LEU A 75 4.50 -4.66 -11.46
C LEU A 75 3.00 -4.57 -11.17
N GLY A 76 2.46 -3.38 -11.29
CA GLY A 76 1.06 -3.11 -10.95
C GLY A 76 0.18 -2.96 -12.18
N ALA A 77 -1.08 -3.31 -12.04
CA ALA A 77 -2.12 -3.02 -13.02
C ALA A 77 -3.40 -2.54 -12.33
N ALA A 78 -4.10 -1.63 -12.98
CA ALA A 78 -5.38 -1.13 -12.51
C ALA A 78 -6.41 -1.03 -13.63
N LEU A 79 -7.66 -1.25 -13.26
CA LEU A 79 -8.83 -1.09 -14.10
C LEU A 79 -9.84 -0.19 -13.40
N GLY A 80 -10.15 0.95 -14.01
CA GLY A 80 -11.19 1.87 -13.56
C GLY A 80 -12.46 1.74 -14.39
N ARG A 81 -13.57 1.65 -13.71
CA ARG A 81 -14.91 1.57 -14.31
C ARG A 81 -15.77 2.70 -13.78
N PRO A 82 -15.86 3.84 -14.49
CA PRO A 82 -16.82 4.88 -14.13
C PRO A 82 -18.23 4.36 -14.38
N LEU A 83 -19.20 4.87 -13.61
CA LEU A 83 -20.61 4.54 -13.84
C LEU A 83 -21.08 5.03 -15.21
N GLN A 84 -20.49 6.11 -15.72
CA GLN A 84 -20.73 6.68 -17.04
C GLN A 84 -19.38 7.00 -17.69
N GLY A 85 -19.15 6.50 -18.89
CA GLY A 85 -17.92 6.76 -19.66
C GLY A 85 -17.07 5.50 -19.92
N PRO A 86 -15.96 5.66 -20.63
CA PRO A 86 -15.07 4.57 -20.98
C PRO A 86 -14.33 4.03 -19.75
N GLN A 87 -13.89 2.78 -19.82
CA GLN A 87 -12.98 2.19 -18.84
C GLN A 87 -11.57 2.77 -19.00
N SER A 88 -10.88 2.93 -17.88
CA SER A 88 -9.47 3.33 -17.84
C SER A 88 -8.58 2.17 -17.37
N LYS A 89 -7.32 2.20 -17.79
CA LYS A 89 -6.31 1.18 -17.40
C LYS A 89 -5.00 1.88 -17.08
N ASP A 90 -4.41 1.51 -15.96
CA ASP A 90 -3.08 1.94 -15.58
C ASP A 90 -2.15 0.75 -15.38
N TYR A 91 -0.88 0.95 -15.72
CA TYR A 91 0.20 -0.01 -15.44
C TYR A 91 1.29 0.69 -14.65
N VAL A 92 1.80 0.02 -13.64
CA VAL A 92 2.80 0.56 -12.72
C VAL A 92 4.04 -0.32 -12.72
N VAL A 93 5.20 0.31 -12.82
CA VAL A 93 6.50 -0.32 -12.54
C VAL A 93 7.15 0.45 -11.42
N GLN A 94 7.50 -0.24 -10.34
CA GLN A 94 8.15 0.36 -9.17
C GLN A 94 9.32 -0.49 -8.72
N ALA A 95 10.36 0.18 -8.23
CA ALA A 95 11.45 -0.43 -7.48
C ALA A 95 11.51 0.17 -6.07
N LYS A 96 11.84 -0.66 -5.08
CA LYS A 96 11.97 -0.25 -3.68
C LYS A 96 13.20 -0.90 -3.05
N THR A 97 13.93 -0.14 -2.23
CA THR A 97 15.07 -0.62 -1.45
C THR A 97 15.06 0.00 -0.07
N LEU A 98 15.69 -0.66 0.91
CA LEU A 98 15.83 -0.12 2.27
C LEU A 98 17.28 0.28 2.54
N PHE A 99 17.46 1.44 3.15
CA PHE A 99 18.73 1.86 3.74
C PHE A 99 18.91 1.31 5.15
N ARG A 100 17.77 1.08 5.83
CA ARG A 100 17.68 0.47 7.16
C ARG A 100 16.40 -0.33 7.29
N THR A 101 16.50 -1.55 7.79
CA THR A 101 15.36 -2.46 8.04
C THR A 101 14.66 -2.14 9.35
N LEU A 102 13.35 -2.38 9.40
CA LEU A 102 12.54 -2.21 10.60
C LEU A 102 12.81 -3.33 11.61
N SER A 103 12.89 -2.97 12.87
CA SER A 103 12.96 -3.90 13.99
C SER A 103 12.23 -3.32 15.22
N PRO A 104 11.83 -4.15 16.20
CA PRO A 104 11.18 -3.69 17.42
C PRO A 104 11.97 -2.57 18.12
N GLY A 105 11.27 -1.54 18.59
CA GLY A 105 11.86 -0.37 19.24
C GLY A 105 12.71 0.52 18.32
N ASN A 106 12.64 0.33 16.99
CA ASN A 106 13.54 0.98 16.05
C ASN A 106 12.82 1.55 14.83
N TRP A 107 13.57 2.27 14.00
CA TRP A 107 13.08 2.86 12.77
C TRP A 107 13.72 2.24 11.53
N ALA A 108 13.03 2.37 10.42
CA ALA A 108 13.47 1.98 9.09
C ALA A 108 13.33 3.14 8.12
N LEU A 109 14.11 3.11 7.05
CA LEU A 109 14.07 4.08 5.96
C LEU A 109 14.37 3.39 4.64
N GLY A 110 13.64 3.77 3.60
CA GLY A 110 13.86 3.26 2.25
C GLY A 110 13.73 4.34 1.18
N LEU A 111 13.82 3.89 -0.04
CA LEU A 111 13.53 4.66 -1.25
C LEU A 111 12.69 3.79 -2.17
N ALA A 112 11.60 4.36 -2.67
CA ALA A 112 10.82 3.79 -3.75
C ALA A 112 10.76 4.78 -4.91
N ALA A 113 10.83 4.27 -6.14
CA ALA A 113 10.64 5.07 -7.34
C ALA A 113 9.92 4.24 -8.41
N GLY A 114 9.08 4.89 -9.19
CA GLY A 114 8.26 4.19 -10.17
C GLY A 114 7.75 5.09 -11.30
N LYS A 115 7.10 4.42 -12.23
CA LYS A 115 6.43 5.06 -13.35
C LYS A 115 5.05 4.44 -13.56
N VAL A 116 4.08 5.31 -13.85
CA VAL A 116 2.73 4.90 -14.24
C VAL A 116 2.54 5.19 -15.73
N PHE A 117 2.05 4.20 -16.43
CA PHE A 117 1.66 4.31 -17.83
C PHE A 117 0.14 4.45 -17.87
N HIS A 118 -0.35 5.48 -18.59
CA HIS A 118 -1.76 5.85 -18.65
C HIS A 118 -2.38 6.21 -17.29
N PRO A 119 -1.86 7.25 -16.58
CA PRO A 119 -2.25 7.59 -15.22
C PRO A 119 -3.64 8.21 -15.12
N GLU A 120 -4.65 7.45 -15.50
CA GLU A 120 -6.06 7.85 -15.48
C GLU A 120 -6.72 7.51 -14.13
N ILE A 121 -6.16 6.52 -13.43
CA ILE A 121 -6.63 6.09 -12.12
C ILE A 121 -5.59 6.51 -11.09
N ASN A 122 -5.99 7.33 -10.14
CA ASN A 122 -5.09 7.77 -9.07
C ASN A 122 -5.72 7.48 -7.71
N PRO A 123 -5.26 6.46 -6.97
CA PRO A 123 -5.81 6.12 -5.66
C PRO A 123 -5.37 7.08 -4.57
N GLY A 124 -4.36 7.90 -4.83
CA GLY A 124 -3.87 8.87 -3.88
C GLY A 124 -2.63 9.60 -4.39
N PRO A 125 -2.34 10.79 -3.86
CA PRO A 125 -1.27 11.67 -4.34
C PRO A 125 0.14 11.15 -4.02
N ASN A 126 0.29 10.16 -3.16
CA ASN A 126 1.60 9.66 -2.73
C ASN A 126 2.32 8.79 -3.75
N GLN A 127 1.59 8.08 -4.60
CA GLN A 127 2.15 6.98 -5.36
C GLN A 127 2.04 7.15 -6.86
N PHE A 128 1.07 7.93 -7.34
CA PHE A 128 0.72 7.88 -8.74
C PHE A 128 0.71 9.25 -9.39
N GLY A 129 1.73 9.49 -10.12
CA GLY A 129 1.89 10.40 -11.22
C GLY A 129 2.51 9.61 -12.36
N ASN A 130 2.85 10.23 -13.49
CA ASN A 130 3.54 9.55 -14.58
C ASN A 130 4.94 9.04 -14.16
N SER A 131 5.61 9.80 -13.29
CA SER A 131 6.85 9.37 -12.62
C SER A 131 6.80 9.85 -11.19
N TYR A 132 7.23 9.02 -10.26
CA TYR A 132 7.21 9.35 -8.84
C TYR A 132 8.38 8.73 -8.11
N PHE A 133 8.69 9.29 -6.94
CA PHE A 133 9.55 8.70 -5.93
C PHE A 133 9.05 9.10 -4.55
N TYR A 134 9.39 8.31 -3.53
CA TYR A 134 9.14 8.65 -2.13
C TYR A 134 10.13 7.93 -1.21
N LEU A 135 10.28 8.49 -0.04
CA LEU A 135 11.07 7.97 1.07
C LEU A 135 10.11 7.41 2.12
N PRO A 136 9.89 6.10 2.19
CA PRO A 136 9.13 5.50 3.27
C PRO A 136 9.99 5.45 4.53
N TRP A 137 9.50 6.03 5.61
CA TRP A 137 10.02 5.91 6.95
C TRP A 137 9.01 5.19 7.83
N SER A 138 9.49 4.28 8.68
CA SER A 138 8.65 3.55 9.64
C SER A 138 9.32 3.44 10.99
N TYR A 139 8.53 3.42 12.06
CA TYR A 139 8.98 3.17 13.44
C TYR A 139 8.06 2.15 14.08
N ALA A 140 8.62 1.10 14.67
CA ALA A 140 7.89 0.10 15.44
C ALA A 140 8.14 0.30 16.95
N SER A 141 7.08 0.22 17.76
CA SER A 141 7.22 0.16 19.22
C SER A 141 7.97 -1.12 19.64
N GLU A 142 8.54 -1.13 20.87
CA GLU A 142 9.28 -2.30 21.39
C GLU A 142 8.42 -3.56 21.44
N ASP A 143 7.14 -3.41 21.74
CA ASP A 143 6.14 -4.48 21.80
C ASP A 143 5.45 -4.77 20.46
N GLU A 144 5.87 -4.09 19.38
CA GLU A 144 5.30 -4.14 18.02
C GLU A 144 3.78 -3.93 17.96
N ARG A 145 3.17 -3.38 19.00
CA ARG A 145 1.73 -3.08 18.99
C ARG A 145 1.38 -1.88 18.11
N TRP A 146 2.34 -0.97 17.92
CA TRP A 146 2.18 0.23 17.11
C TRP A 146 3.30 0.34 16.10
N VAL A 147 2.93 0.60 14.87
CA VAL A 147 3.90 0.95 13.82
C VAL A 147 3.43 2.23 13.15
N MET A 148 4.30 3.23 13.14
CA MET A 148 4.06 4.51 12.47
C MET A 148 4.77 4.50 11.11
N HIS A 149 4.14 5.13 10.11
CA HIS A 149 4.68 5.30 8.77
C HIS A 149 4.61 6.76 8.35
N VAL A 150 5.63 7.24 7.68
CA VAL A 150 5.66 8.57 7.06
C VAL A 150 6.28 8.44 5.68
N ASN A 151 5.63 9.01 4.67
CA ASN A 151 6.16 9.12 3.32
C ASN A 151 6.34 10.59 2.95
N LEU A 152 7.48 10.90 2.37
CA LEU A 152 7.73 12.17 1.71
C LEU A 152 8.23 11.87 0.30
N GLY A 153 7.68 12.52 -0.71
CA GLY A 153 8.01 12.20 -2.07
C GLY A 153 7.67 13.30 -3.07
N GLY A 154 7.83 12.95 -4.33
CA GLY A 154 7.50 13.82 -5.44
C GLY A 154 6.91 13.01 -6.58
N LEU A 155 6.04 13.62 -7.32
CA LEU A 155 5.51 13.09 -8.57
C LEU A 155 5.62 14.15 -9.67
N ARG A 156 5.78 13.67 -10.91
CA ARG A 156 5.72 14.47 -12.11
C ARG A 156 4.61 13.96 -13.00
N ASP A 157 3.67 14.84 -13.30
CA ASP A 157 2.64 14.62 -14.30
C ASP A 157 3.18 15.06 -15.67
N GLN A 158 3.30 14.14 -16.60
CA GLN A 158 3.84 14.41 -17.94
C GLN A 158 2.87 15.20 -18.82
N ALA A 159 1.58 15.04 -18.61
CA ALA A 159 0.57 15.75 -19.41
C ALA A 159 0.53 17.23 -19.03
N SER A 160 0.40 17.55 -17.76
CA SER A 160 0.36 18.93 -17.26
C SER A 160 1.74 19.55 -17.07
N LYS A 161 2.84 18.75 -17.14
CA LYS A 161 4.23 19.15 -16.82
C LYS A 161 4.42 19.61 -15.37
N ASN A 162 3.47 19.38 -14.49
CA ASN A 162 3.51 19.80 -13.10
C ASN A 162 4.31 18.82 -12.25
N ASN A 163 5.10 19.38 -11.34
CA ASN A 163 5.73 18.64 -10.25
C ASN A 163 4.95 18.92 -8.98
N ARG A 164 4.75 17.87 -8.15
CA ARG A 164 4.05 17.97 -6.87
C ARG A 164 4.89 17.28 -5.80
N LEU A 165 4.93 17.86 -4.61
CA LEU A 165 5.39 17.14 -3.43
C LEU A 165 4.23 16.36 -2.84
N THR A 166 4.51 15.13 -2.41
CA THR A 166 3.54 14.22 -1.82
C THR A 166 3.94 13.90 -0.38
N TRP A 167 2.97 13.65 0.44
CA TRP A 167 3.17 13.28 1.84
C TRP A 167 2.11 12.28 2.30
N GLY A 168 2.48 11.46 3.27
CA GLY A 168 1.57 10.55 3.96
C GLY A 168 2.06 10.28 5.37
N SER A 169 1.13 10.04 6.27
CA SER A 169 1.41 9.61 7.64
C SER A 169 0.33 8.64 8.07
N GLY A 170 0.73 7.49 8.58
CA GLY A 170 -0.18 6.44 8.99
C GLY A 170 0.28 5.71 10.24
N VAL A 171 -0.63 5.00 10.85
CA VAL A 171 -0.38 4.17 12.02
C VAL A 171 -1.07 2.83 11.88
N GLU A 172 -0.34 1.76 12.15
CA GLU A 172 -0.85 0.41 12.36
C GLU A 172 -1.02 0.20 13.87
N TRP A 173 -2.10 -0.44 14.25
CA TRP A 173 -2.36 -0.85 15.63
C TRP A 173 -2.74 -2.31 15.67
N LYS A 174 -1.88 -3.15 16.24
CA LYS A 174 -2.14 -4.57 16.49
C LYS A 174 -3.15 -4.72 17.63
N ILE A 175 -4.40 -5.00 17.28
CA ILE A 175 -5.50 -5.19 18.24
C ILE A 175 -5.32 -6.54 18.94
N ASN A 176 -5.01 -7.58 18.16
CA ASN A 176 -4.62 -8.93 18.62
C ASN A 176 -3.85 -9.64 17.49
N GLU A 177 -3.57 -10.95 17.65
CA GLU A 177 -2.78 -11.74 16.69
C GLU A 177 -3.38 -11.82 15.27
N ARG A 178 -4.67 -11.56 15.12
CA ARG A 178 -5.37 -11.64 13.83
C ARG A 178 -5.88 -10.30 13.31
N TRP A 179 -6.10 -9.33 14.19
CA TRP A 179 -6.70 -8.05 13.82
C TRP A 179 -5.71 -6.90 13.94
N LEU A 180 -5.60 -6.14 12.88
CA LEU A 180 -4.81 -4.92 12.80
C LEU A 180 -5.72 -3.76 12.38
N GLY A 181 -5.72 -2.69 13.18
CA GLY A 181 -6.34 -1.41 12.82
C GLY A 181 -5.36 -0.53 12.08
N ILE A 182 -5.87 0.31 11.18
CA ILE A 182 -5.09 1.32 10.47
C ILE A 182 -5.77 2.66 10.48
N SER A 183 -4.98 3.73 10.49
CA SER A 183 -5.44 5.10 10.24
C SER A 183 -4.36 5.87 9.52
N GLU A 184 -4.71 6.67 8.53
CA GLU A 184 -3.75 7.50 7.81
C GLU A 184 -4.32 8.82 7.32
N LEU A 185 -3.40 9.75 7.10
CA LEU A 185 -3.60 11.04 6.44
C LEU A 185 -2.59 11.15 5.30
N PHE A 186 -3.01 11.60 4.13
CA PHE A 186 -2.12 11.77 3.00
C PHE A 186 -2.58 12.89 2.07
N GLY A 187 -1.67 13.37 1.24
CA GLY A 187 -1.98 14.45 0.33
C GLY A 187 -0.81 14.91 -0.53
N ASP A 188 -1.03 16.00 -1.25
CA ASP A 188 -0.02 16.64 -2.08
C ASP A 188 -0.09 18.17 -2.03
N THR A 189 0.86 18.83 -2.69
CA THR A 189 0.94 20.30 -2.77
C THR A 189 -0.10 20.93 -3.71
N SER A 190 -0.89 20.15 -4.45
CA SER A 190 -2.01 20.68 -5.23
C SER A 190 -3.28 20.89 -4.38
N GLY A 191 -3.23 20.58 -3.09
CA GLY A 191 -4.34 20.76 -2.16
C GLY A 191 -5.16 19.50 -1.90
N GLY A 192 -4.89 18.39 -2.58
CA GLY A 192 -5.50 17.10 -2.27
C GLY A 192 -5.11 16.64 -0.87
N ARG A 193 -6.09 16.47 0.02
CA ARG A 193 -5.91 15.98 1.38
C ARG A 193 -6.96 14.94 1.69
N TYR A 194 -6.52 13.80 2.22
CA TYR A 194 -7.37 12.64 2.42
C TYR A 194 -7.08 12.01 3.77
N TRP A 195 -8.09 11.36 4.33
CA TRP A 195 -7.91 10.45 5.45
C TRP A 195 -8.54 9.09 5.12
N GLN A 196 -8.01 8.07 5.74
CA GLN A 196 -8.51 6.71 5.63
C GLN A 196 -8.37 6.00 6.98
N ILE A 197 -9.34 5.16 7.28
CA ILE A 197 -9.28 4.18 8.38
C ILE A 197 -9.64 2.80 7.84
N GLY A 198 -9.13 1.76 8.44
CA GLY A 198 -9.39 0.40 8.00
C GLY A 198 -9.04 -0.66 9.03
N LEU A 199 -9.40 -1.87 8.68
CA LEU A 199 -9.11 -3.08 9.44
C LEU A 199 -8.52 -4.13 8.50
N ARG A 200 -7.55 -4.89 8.99
CA ARG A 200 -6.98 -6.08 8.35
C ARG A 200 -7.22 -7.29 9.23
N TYR A 201 -7.57 -8.40 8.61
CA TYR A 201 -7.73 -9.69 9.27
C TYR A 201 -6.81 -10.73 8.64
N SER A 202 -5.99 -11.39 9.46
CA SER A 202 -5.12 -12.48 9.04
C SER A 202 -5.91 -13.79 9.09
N ILE A 203 -6.31 -14.28 7.91
CA ILE A 203 -6.98 -15.58 7.75
C ILE A 203 -5.98 -16.68 8.07
N MET A 204 -4.80 -16.59 7.45
CA MET A 204 -3.61 -17.41 7.74
C MET A 204 -2.46 -16.42 8.02
N PRO A 205 -1.95 -16.38 9.27
CA PRO A 205 -0.82 -15.52 9.59
C PRO A 205 0.31 -15.67 8.57
N ASP A 206 0.90 -14.55 8.18
CA ASP A 206 2.02 -14.44 7.24
C ASP A 206 1.78 -14.96 5.80
N LEU A 207 0.60 -15.49 5.49
CA LEU A 207 0.27 -16.02 4.16
C LEU A 207 -0.89 -15.29 3.50
N LEU A 208 -2.04 -15.22 4.18
CA LEU A 208 -3.28 -14.70 3.58
C LEU A 208 -3.98 -13.74 4.52
N GLN A 209 -4.14 -12.52 4.06
CA GLN A 209 -4.82 -11.46 4.79
C GLN A 209 -5.89 -10.82 3.91
N VAL A 210 -6.96 -10.36 4.54
CA VAL A 210 -8.00 -9.54 3.91
C VAL A 210 -8.11 -8.23 4.66
N ASP A 211 -8.46 -7.18 3.96
CA ASP A 211 -8.64 -5.85 4.54
C ASP A 211 -9.87 -5.15 4.01
N SER A 212 -10.35 -4.19 4.78
CA SER A 212 -11.35 -3.23 4.36
C SER A 212 -10.99 -1.85 4.90
N SER A 213 -11.20 -0.83 4.09
CA SER A 213 -10.98 0.55 4.51
C SER A 213 -12.07 1.47 3.99
N LEU A 214 -12.23 2.60 4.66
CA LEU A 214 -13.05 3.70 4.21
C LEU A 214 -12.26 5.00 4.33
N GLY A 215 -12.47 5.90 3.37
CA GLY A 215 -11.78 7.18 3.34
C GLY A 215 -12.55 8.26 2.59
N ARG A 216 -12.08 9.47 2.75
CA ARG A 216 -12.63 10.65 2.06
C ARG A 216 -11.64 11.81 2.05
N PRO A 217 -11.86 12.80 1.15
CA PRO A 217 -11.15 14.07 1.23
C PRO A 217 -11.58 14.90 2.45
N PHE A 218 -10.70 15.82 2.89
CA PHE A 218 -10.98 16.79 3.94
C PHE A 218 -10.37 18.17 3.64
N GLY A 219 -10.79 19.20 4.40
CA GLY A 219 -10.35 20.59 4.21
C GLY A 219 -10.82 21.19 2.88
N ALA A 220 -10.06 22.12 2.33
CA ALA A 220 -10.38 22.82 1.08
C ALA A 220 -10.58 21.85 -0.10
N ALA A 221 -9.88 20.73 -0.13
CA ALA A 221 -10.05 19.67 -1.13
C ALA A 221 -11.46 19.05 -1.12
N ALA A 222 -12.19 19.15 -0.01
CA ALA A 222 -13.55 18.65 0.09
C ALA A 222 -14.59 19.59 -0.55
N THR A 223 -14.25 20.85 -0.75
CA THR A 223 -15.15 21.91 -1.24
C THR A 223 -14.82 22.37 -2.68
N ASP A 224 -13.56 22.31 -3.09
CA ASP A 224 -13.08 22.89 -4.35
C ASP A 224 -12.93 21.83 -5.46
N LEU A 225 -14.02 21.15 -5.74
CA LEU A 225 -14.14 19.99 -6.63
C LEU A 225 -14.17 20.34 -8.12
N GLN A 226 -14.23 21.62 -8.45
CA GLN A 226 -14.32 22.06 -9.85
C GLN A 226 -12.96 22.37 -10.47
N SER A 227 -11.92 22.61 -9.69
CA SER A 227 -10.60 22.99 -10.18
C SER A 227 -9.65 21.82 -10.48
N LEU A 228 -9.89 20.66 -9.92
CA LEU A 228 -9.13 19.45 -10.22
C LEU A 228 -9.83 18.66 -11.31
N ALA A 229 -9.32 18.78 -12.52
CA ALA A 229 -9.72 17.99 -13.70
C ALA A 229 -9.32 16.50 -13.52
N LEU A 230 -9.66 15.91 -12.38
CA LEU A 230 -9.60 14.47 -12.18
C LEU A 230 -10.96 13.90 -12.60
N PRO A 231 -11.00 12.92 -13.50
CA PRO A 231 -12.24 12.30 -13.95
C PRO A 231 -13.07 11.70 -12.79
N TYR A 232 -12.45 11.50 -11.63
CA TYR A 232 -13.05 10.91 -10.44
C TYR A 232 -12.88 11.83 -9.24
N GLY A 233 -13.57 12.95 -9.20
CA GLY A 233 -13.52 13.95 -8.12
C GLY A 233 -13.63 13.34 -6.72
N PRO A 234 -13.34 14.09 -5.64
CA PRO A 234 -13.21 13.61 -4.27
C PRO A 234 -14.48 12.94 -3.79
N ALA A 235 -14.51 11.67 -3.99
CA ALA A 235 -15.54 10.78 -3.53
C ALA A 235 -15.12 10.17 -2.19
N ARG A 236 -16.09 9.87 -1.35
CA ARG A 236 -15.90 8.89 -0.28
C ARG A 236 -15.66 7.53 -0.94
N TRP A 237 -14.78 6.74 -0.38
CA TRP A 237 -14.58 5.37 -0.87
C TRP A 237 -14.68 4.36 0.25
N ILE A 238 -15.02 3.15 -0.15
CA ILE A 238 -14.80 1.93 0.61
C ILE A 238 -13.93 1.02 -0.25
N SER A 239 -12.97 0.35 0.36
CA SER A 239 -12.14 -0.65 -0.33
C SER A 239 -12.17 -1.98 0.38
N PHE A 240 -11.98 -3.04 -0.40
CA PHE A 240 -11.78 -4.40 0.07
C PHE A 240 -10.54 -4.94 -0.60
N GLY A 241 -9.61 -5.47 0.18
CA GLY A 241 -8.33 -5.95 -0.29
C GLY A 241 -8.02 -7.36 0.16
N LEU A 242 -7.08 -7.94 -0.56
CA LEU A 242 -6.49 -9.23 -0.26
C LEU A 242 -4.98 -9.10 -0.42
N ARG A 243 -4.25 -9.67 0.51
CA ARG A 243 -2.81 -9.83 0.46
C ARG A 243 -2.45 -11.29 0.59
N PHE A 244 -1.66 -11.76 -0.36
CA PHE A 244 -1.10 -13.11 -0.38
C PHE A 244 0.42 -13.02 -0.39
N THR A 245 1.07 -13.64 0.60
CA THR A 245 2.52 -13.57 0.82
C THR A 245 3.04 -14.98 1.05
N PRO A 246 3.30 -15.77 -0.01
CA PRO A 246 3.86 -17.10 0.15
C PRO A 246 5.25 -17.02 0.77
N ALA A 247 5.68 -18.10 1.40
CA ALA A 247 7.07 -18.30 1.78
C ALA A 247 7.98 -18.21 0.53
N SER A 248 9.31 -18.33 0.72
CA SER A 248 10.25 -18.31 -0.41
C SER A 248 9.80 -19.21 -1.56
N ILE A 249 9.82 -18.69 -2.79
CA ILE A 249 9.41 -19.40 -4.02
C ILE A 249 10.55 -19.57 -5.03
N PHE A 250 11.75 -19.01 -4.78
CA PHE A 250 12.99 -19.19 -5.55
C PHE A 250 14.24 -19.03 -4.68
#